data_8e5be0b6c1f539655869115b95b12054
#
_entry.id   8e5be0b6c1f539655869115b95b12054
#
_cell.length_a   1.000
_cell.length_b   1.000
_cell.length_c   1.000
_cell.angle_alpha   90.00
_cell.angle_beta   90.00
_cell.angle_gamma   90.00
#
_symmetry.space_group_name_H-M   'P 1'
#
loop_
_entity.id
_entity.type
_entity.pdbx_description
1 polymer ?
#
loop_
_entity_poly.entity_id
_entity_poly.type
_entity_poly.pdbx_seq_one_letter_code
_entity_poly.pdbx_strand_id
1 'polypeptide(L)'
;KNQKHSKPDIKKQEFKFAHLHSHTQFSILQSTSKISDLLKYSVEFSHDAIAITDKSNLMGAFHFIKTLKNHNENLKEGQKYIKPIIGCELNICENHLDKSNRDNGYQMIFLAKNKNGFRNLSKLSSIANIDGFYYLPRIDKKILKEYSEDIIVLSGGLSGEISSKILNQGEEKAEESLAWWKDTFGSDFYLEIQRHNQENEDYIIPIIKEFSSKYDIKIIATNNTFYTTKTEANAHDILLCVREGEKQSVPIGKGRGFRYGLPNQEYWYKSKDEMFELFKDIPDSIYNICLLYTSDAADDRI
;
A
#
# COMPACT_ATOMS: atom_id res chain seq x y z
N LYS A 1 -0.39 -10.96 44.55
CA LYS A 1 -1.69 -11.07 43.82
C LYS A 1 -1.47 -10.40 42.47
N ASN A 2 -1.16 -11.23 41.46
CA ASN A 2 -1.03 -10.79 40.06
C ASN A 2 -2.43 -10.63 39.46
N GLN A 3 -2.87 -9.41 39.26
CA GLN A 3 -4.02 -9.15 38.38
C GLN A 3 -3.55 -9.33 36.93
N LYS A 4 -3.93 -10.45 36.31
CA LYS A 4 -3.92 -10.62 34.87
C LYS A 4 -4.97 -9.65 34.31
N HIS A 5 -4.54 -8.60 33.66
CA HIS A 5 -5.42 -7.82 32.80
C HIS A 5 -5.82 -8.73 31.61
N SER A 6 -7.02 -9.23 31.66
CA SER A 6 -7.66 -9.86 30.51
C SER A 6 -7.87 -8.79 29.45
N LYS A 7 -7.22 -8.92 28.29
CA LYS A 7 -7.54 -8.11 27.11
C LYS A 7 -9.02 -8.30 26.78
N PRO A 8 -9.78 -7.24 26.46
CA PRO A 8 -11.18 -7.37 26.12
C PRO A 8 -11.36 -8.24 24.88
N ASP A 9 -12.30 -9.20 24.95
CA ASP A 9 -12.78 -9.96 23.82
C ASP A 9 -13.45 -8.98 22.83
N ILE A 10 -12.79 -8.72 21.71
CA ILE A 10 -13.26 -7.76 20.72
C ILE A 10 -14.26 -8.45 19.81
N LYS A 11 -15.52 -8.03 19.92
CA LYS A 11 -16.59 -8.48 19.03
C LYS A 11 -16.24 -8.13 17.58
N LYS A 12 -16.12 -9.16 16.75
CA LYS A 12 -15.74 -9.14 15.32
C LYS A 12 -16.52 -8.12 14.44
N GLN A 13 -17.60 -7.53 14.91
CA GLN A 13 -18.55 -6.73 14.13
C GLN A 13 -18.36 -5.21 14.20
N GLU A 14 -17.49 -4.69 15.05
CA GLU A 14 -17.45 -3.24 15.35
C GLU A 14 -16.17 -2.49 14.87
N PHE A 15 -15.20 -3.17 14.25
CA PHE A 15 -14.03 -2.45 13.78
C PHE A 15 -14.21 -1.90 12.37
N LYS A 16 -13.70 -0.70 12.16
CA LYS A 16 -13.64 -0.06 10.84
C LYS A 16 -12.43 -0.59 10.08
N PHE A 17 -12.54 -0.71 8.76
CA PHE A 17 -11.45 -1.22 7.92
C PHE A 17 -11.42 -0.55 6.55
N ALA A 18 -10.21 -0.38 6.01
CA ALA A 18 -9.95 0.04 4.64
C ALA A 18 -8.70 -0.65 4.11
N HIS A 19 -8.69 -1.06 2.84
CA HIS A 19 -7.46 -1.37 2.16
C HIS A 19 -6.72 -0.08 1.81
N LEU A 20 -5.49 0.08 2.29
CA LEU A 20 -4.66 1.27 2.06
C LEU A 20 -3.58 1.07 1.00
N HIS A 21 -3.43 -0.17 0.49
CA HIS A 21 -2.47 -0.52 -0.55
C HIS A 21 -3.17 -1.38 -1.61
N SER A 22 -3.73 -0.71 -2.61
CA SER A 22 -4.54 -1.35 -3.67
C SER A 22 -4.26 -0.73 -5.03
N HIS A 23 -4.03 -1.59 -6.01
CA HIS A 23 -3.78 -1.22 -7.39
C HIS A 23 -5.04 -1.39 -8.22
N THR A 24 -5.28 -0.44 -9.15
CA THR A 24 -6.39 -0.49 -10.10
C THR A 24 -5.88 -0.79 -11.51
N GLN A 25 -6.82 -0.87 -12.48
CA GLN A 25 -6.48 -0.97 -13.90
C GLN A 25 -5.57 0.18 -14.42
N PHE A 26 -5.39 1.24 -13.64
CA PHE A 26 -4.46 2.34 -13.95
C PHE A 26 -3.01 2.05 -13.53
N SER A 27 -2.76 0.98 -12.79
CA SER A 27 -1.46 0.31 -12.73
C SER A 27 -1.30 -0.55 -13.98
N ILE A 28 -1.01 0.10 -15.12
CA ILE A 28 -1.08 -0.45 -16.46
C ILE A 28 -0.25 -1.72 -16.58
N LEU A 29 -0.86 -2.80 -17.09
CA LEU A 29 -0.28 -4.15 -17.21
C LEU A 29 0.22 -4.76 -15.90
N GLN A 30 -0.27 -4.27 -14.75
CA GLN A 30 0.15 -4.74 -13.43
C GLN A 30 -1.02 -5.11 -12.52
N SER A 31 -2.23 -4.60 -12.78
CA SER A 31 -3.43 -4.93 -12.01
C SER A 31 -4.64 -5.12 -12.91
N THR A 32 -5.51 -6.06 -12.53
CA THR A 32 -6.81 -6.32 -13.18
C THR A 32 -7.98 -5.70 -12.42
N SER A 33 -7.77 -5.14 -11.22
CA SER A 33 -8.82 -4.57 -10.38
C SER A 33 -9.46 -3.35 -11.05
N LYS A 34 -10.75 -3.43 -11.36
CA LYS A 34 -11.50 -2.26 -11.81
C LYS A 34 -11.99 -1.45 -10.61
N ILE A 35 -12.00 -0.13 -10.73
CA ILE A 35 -12.51 0.77 -9.69
C ILE A 35 -13.97 0.42 -9.32
N SER A 36 -14.82 0.07 -10.30
CA SER A 36 -16.18 -0.40 -10.07
C SER A 36 -16.27 -1.65 -9.22
N ASP A 37 -15.33 -2.58 -9.40
CA ASP A 37 -15.32 -3.85 -8.69
C ASP A 37 -14.78 -3.65 -7.27
N LEU A 38 -13.77 -2.80 -7.07
CA LEU A 38 -13.31 -2.40 -5.73
C LEU A 38 -14.47 -1.77 -4.93
N LEU A 39 -15.25 -0.87 -5.54
CA LEU A 39 -16.43 -0.29 -4.89
C LEU A 39 -17.47 -1.37 -4.56
N LYS A 40 -17.81 -2.24 -5.52
CA LYS A 40 -18.77 -3.34 -5.33
C LYS A 40 -18.40 -4.20 -4.11
N TYR A 41 -17.15 -4.69 -4.08
CA TYR A 41 -16.69 -5.54 -2.97
C TYR A 41 -16.52 -4.78 -1.66
N SER A 42 -16.19 -3.49 -1.69
CA SER A 42 -16.16 -2.67 -0.48
C SER A 42 -17.55 -2.51 0.15
N VAL A 43 -18.59 -2.35 -0.67
CA VAL A 43 -19.99 -2.34 -0.21
C VAL A 43 -20.36 -3.70 0.39
N GLU A 44 -20.07 -4.78 -0.34
CA GLU A 44 -20.37 -6.17 0.08
C GLU A 44 -19.69 -6.52 1.40
N PHE A 45 -18.40 -6.18 1.54
CA PHE A 45 -17.59 -6.48 2.73
C PHE A 45 -17.74 -5.42 3.84
N SER A 46 -18.59 -4.42 3.63
CA SER A 46 -18.81 -3.33 4.59
C SER A 46 -17.53 -2.58 4.99
N HIS A 47 -16.64 -2.31 4.03
CA HIS A 47 -15.48 -1.45 4.25
C HIS A 47 -15.92 0.01 4.48
N ASP A 48 -15.13 0.76 5.28
CA ASP A 48 -15.44 2.16 5.62
C ASP A 48 -14.79 3.15 4.65
N ALA A 49 -13.71 2.74 4.02
CA ALA A 49 -12.97 3.53 3.03
C ALA A 49 -12.32 2.62 1.99
N ILE A 50 -11.93 3.22 0.86
CA ILE A 50 -11.12 2.59 -0.19
C ILE A 50 -9.96 3.52 -0.50
N ALA A 51 -8.74 2.99 -0.53
CA ALA A 51 -7.61 3.68 -1.12
C ALA A 51 -7.26 3.10 -2.49
N ILE A 52 -6.86 3.96 -3.41
CA ILE A 52 -6.14 3.56 -4.62
C ILE A 52 -4.70 4.07 -4.53
N THR A 53 -3.75 3.19 -4.80
CA THR A 53 -2.31 3.47 -4.73
C THR A 53 -1.61 2.94 -5.97
N ASP A 54 -2.06 3.43 -7.14
CA ASP A 54 -1.53 2.99 -8.42
C ASP A 54 -0.04 3.32 -8.59
N LYS A 55 0.65 2.48 -9.36
CA LYS A 55 2.10 2.57 -9.54
C LYS A 55 2.49 3.80 -10.34
N SER A 56 3.16 4.72 -9.65
CA SER A 56 3.80 5.92 -10.18
C SER A 56 2.88 6.87 -10.97
N ASN A 57 1.55 6.78 -10.78
CA ASN A 57 0.60 7.68 -11.43
C ASN A 57 -0.68 7.89 -10.61
N LEU A 58 -1.42 8.95 -10.95
CA LEU A 58 -2.70 9.32 -10.36
C LEU A 58 -3.83 9.36 -11.42
N MET A 59 -3.67 8.66 -12.55
CA MET A 59 -4.60 8.71 -13.68
C MET A 59 -6.01 8.21 -13.30
N GLY A 60 -6.10 7.27 -12.35
CA GLY A 60 -7.36 6.74 -11.84
C GLY A 60 -8.13 7.68 -10.91
N ALA A 61 -7.48 8.72 -10.34
CA ALA A 61 -8.02 9.53 -9.26
C ALA A 61 -9.38 10.17 -9.59
N PHE A 62 -9.50 10.82 -10.75
CA PHE A 62 -10.75 11.45 -11.17
C PHE A 62 -11.90 10.43 -11.34
N HIS A 63 -11.62 9.32 -12.00
CA HIS A 63 -12.59 8.25 -12.19
C HIS A 63 -13.02 7.64 -10.87
N PHE A 64 -12.07 7.41 -9.97
CA PHE A 64 -12.29 6.89 -8.63
C PHE A 64 -13.19 7.81 -7.79
N ILE A 65 -12.86 9.09 -7.68
CA ILE A 65 -13.67 10.09 -6.94
C ILE A 65 -15.07 10.19 -7.52
N LYS A 66 -15.22 10.28 -8.87
CA LYS A 66 -16.51 10.32 -9.51
C LYS A 66 -17.37 9.10 -9.20
N THR A 67 -16.77 7.90 -9.21
CA THR A 67 -17.47 6.64 -8.95
C THR A 67 -17.96 6.57 -7.50
N LEU A 68 -17.10 6.92 -6.51
CA LEU A 68 -17.48 6.91 -5.10
C LEU A 68 -18.47 8.03 -4.76
N LYS A 69 -18.30 9.21 -5.34
CA LYS A 69 -19.26 10.32 -5.19
C LYS A 69 -20.65 9.90 -5.65
N ASN A 70 -20.77 9.31 -6.84
CA ASN A 70 -22.05 8.82 -7.34
C ASN A 70 -22.68 7.76 -6.40
N HIS A 71 -21.87 6.85 -5.84
CA HIS A 71 -22.37 5.89 -4.85
C HIS A 71 -22.86 6.59 -3.59
N ASN A 72 -22.05 7.49 -3.02
CA ASN A 72 -22.32 8.17 -1.75
C ASN A 72 -23.52 9.14 -1.83
N GLU A 73 -23.79 9.72 -3.01
CA GLU A 73 -24.95 10.57 -3.26
C GLU A 73 -26.25 9.77 -3.50
N ASN A 74 -26.15 8.49 -3.84
CA ASN A 74 -27.29 7.62 -4.19
C ASN A 74 -27.34 6.36 -3.30
N LEU A 75 -27.04 6.49 -2.01
CA LEU A 75 -27.04 5.37 -1.05
C LEU A 75 -28.44 4.73 -0.98
N LYS A 76 -28.47 3.40 -1.08
CA LYS A 76 -29.68 2.59 -0.87
C LYS A 76 -29.79 2.23 0.60
N GLU A 77 -30.99 1.81 1.02
CA GLU A 77 -31.24 1.32 2.36
C GLU A 77 -30.22 0.23 2.75
N GLY A 78 -29.62 0.34 3.93
CA GLY A 78 -28.58 -0.57 4.41
C GLY A 78 -27.16 -0.32 3.87
N GLN A 79 -26.98 0.60 2.92
CA GLN A 79 -25.65 1.01 2.45
C GLN A 79 -25.12 2.17 3.30
N LYS A 80 -23.77 2.22 3.44
CA LYS A 80 -23.10 3.28 4.16
C LYS A 80 -22.15 4.08 3.24
N TYR A 81 -21.82 5.28 3.68
CA TYR A 81 -20.82 6.12 3.05
C TYR A 81 -19.46 5.40 3.02
N ILE A 82 -18.80 5.42 1.87
CA ILE A 82 -17.44 4.90 1.69
C ILE A 82 -16.52 6.07 1.37
N LYS A 83 -15.51 6.27 2.23
CA LYS A 83 -14.55 7.36 2.09
C LYS A 83 -13.52 7.05 1.00
N PRO A 84 -13.34 7.93 -0.01
CA PRO A 84 -12.25 7.80 -0.96
C PRO A 84 -10.93 8.27 -0.36
N ILE A 85 -9.86 7.52 -0.60
CA ILE A 85 -8.47 7.89 -0.25
C ILE A 85 -7.65 7.81 -1.53
N ILE A 86 -6.97 8.90 -1.87
CA ILE A 86 -6.07 8.92 -3.04
C ILE A 86 -4.64 8.79 -2.57
N GLY A 87 -3.94 7.86 -3.19
CA GLY A 87 -2.52 7.64 -2.97
C GLY A 87 -1.80 7.25 -4.25
N CYS A 88 -0.52 6.98 -4.11
CA CYS A 88 0.35 6.54 -5.19
C CYS A 88 1.48 5.68 -4.61
N GLU A 89 1.83 4.57 -5.26
CA GLU A 89 3.06 3.84 -5.00
C GLU A 89 4.18 4.47 -5.83
N LEU A 90 5.25 4.94 -5.18
CA LEU A 90 6.41 5.53 -5.84
C LEU A 90 7.68 4.74 -5.52
N ASN A 91 8.63 4.76 -6.46
CA ASN A 91 9.94 4.14 -6.30
C ASN A 91 10.95 5.18 -5.82
N ILE A 92 11.52 4.96 -4.64
CA ILE A 92 12.49 5.86 -3.99
C ILE A 92 13.90 5.34 -4.24
N CYS A 93 14.63 5.98 -5.14
CA CYS A 93 16.01 5.66 -5.48
C CYS A 93 17.01 6.58 -4.77
N GLU A 94 18.29 6.31 -4.93
CA GLU A 94 19.36 7.14 -4.35
C GLU A 94 19.41 8.52 -5.00
N ASN A 95 19.39 8.57 -6.34
CA ASN A 95 19.39 9.82 -7.13
C ASN A 95 18.53 9.60 -8.37
N HIS A 96 17.37 10.27 -8.45
CA HIS A 96 16.43 10.10 -9.56
C HIS A 96 16.95 10.63 -10.90
N LEU A 97 17.94 11.54 -10.89
CA LEU A 97 18.55 12.09 -12.09
C LEU A 97 19.69 11.22 -12.64
N ASP A 98 20.25 10.31 -11.82
CA ASP A 98 21.29 9.41 -12.27
C ASP A 98 20.70 8.30 -13.16
N LYS A 99 21.20 8.25 -14.40
CA LYS A 99 20.83 7.24 -15.41
C LYS A 99 22.04 6.38 -15.84
N SER A 100 23.15 6.48 -15.11
CA SER A 100 24.37 5.71 -15.38
C SER A 100 24.27 4.27 -14.84
N ASN A 101 23.58 4.10 -13.70
CA ASN A 101 23.38 2.82 -13.06
C ASN A 101 21.88 2.51 -12.89
N ARG A 102 21.52 1.25 -13.04
CA ARG A 102 20.15 0.81 -12.80
C ARG A 102 19.88 0.73 -11.30
N ASP A 103 19.18 1.72 -10.79
CA ASP A 103 18.61 1.75 -9.45
C ASP A 103 17.08 1.87 -9.58
N ASN A 104 16.38 0.77 -9.33
CA ASN A 104 14.92 0.75 -9.39
C ASN A 104 14.27 1.37 -8.15
N GLY A 105 15.04 1.64 -7.10
CA GLY A 105 14.55 2.16 -5.83
C GLY A 105 13.72 1.17 -5.03
N TYR A 106 13.15 1.68 -3.93
CA TYR A 106 12.26 0.97 -3.01
C TYR A 106 10.81 1.42 -3.22
N GLN A 107 9.86 0.49 -3.16
CA GLN A 107 8.44 0.79 -3.34
C GLN A 107 7.85 1.27 -2.02
N MET A 108 7.41 2.53 -2.00
CA MET A 108 6.80 3.17 -0.84
C MET A 108 5.42 3.69 -1.20
N ILE A 109 4.50 3.66 -0.25
CA ILE A 109 3.11 4.06 -0.47
C ILE A 109 2.88 5.44 0.15
N PHE A 110 2.28 6.32 -0.64
CA PHE A 110 1.98 7.69 -0.25
C PHE A 110 0.48 7.96 -0.37
N LEU A 111 -0.14 8.49 0.69
CA LEU A 111 -1.56 8.83 0.72
C LEU A 111 -1.72 10.33 0.96
N ALA A 112 -2.59 10.97 0.19
CA ALA A 112 -2.91 12.39 0.37
C ALA A 112 -3.82 12.59 1.58
N LYS A 113 -3.45 13.47 2.50
CA LYS A 113 -4.29 13.87 3.64
C LYS A 113 -5.43 14.79 3.20
N ASN A 114 -5.15 15.65 2.24
CA ASN A 114 -6.07 16.69 1.77
C ASN A 114 -5.70 17.11 0.33
N LYS A 115 -6.31 18.18 -0.14
CA LYS A 115 -6.09 18.73 -1.49
C LYS A 115 -4.62 19.17 -1.73
N ASN A 116 -3.93 19.68 -0.71
CA ASN A 116 -2.51 20.04 -0.81
C ASN A 116 -1.65 18.79 -0.98
N GLY A 117 -1.86 17.75 -0.16
CA GLY A 117 -1.20 16.46 -0.31
C GLY A 117 -1.42 15.82 -1.68
N PHE A 118 -2.65 15.89 -2.24
CA PHE A 118 -2.92 15.44 -3.61
C PHE A 118 -2.12 16.22 -4.66
N ARG A 119 -1.97 17.56 -4.51
CA ARG A 119 -1.14 18.37 -5.40
C ARG A 119 0.33 17.97 -5.29
N ASN A 120 0.83 17.72 -4.07
CA ASN A 120 2.19 17.27 -3.85
C ASN A 120 2.44 15.90 -4.47
N LEU A 121 1.53 14.93 -4.30
CA LEU A 121 1.62 13.63 -4.98
C LEU A 121 1.59 13.77 -6.50
N SER A 122 0.78 14.68 -7.05
CA SER A 122 0.74 14.94 -8.49
C SER A 122 2.07 15.48 -9.01
N LYS A 123 2.75 16.35 -8.24
CA LYS A 123 4.09 16.85 -8.55
C LYS A 123 5.12 15.73 -8.50
N LEU A 124 5.15 14.94 -7.42
CA LEU A 124 6.07 13.82 -7.27
C LEU A 124 5.90 12.79 -8.39
N SER A 125 4.66 12.44 -8.73
CA SER A 125 4.36 11.53 -9.86
C SER A 125 4.84 12.11 -11.20
N SER A 126 4.65 13.40 -11.44
CA SER A 126 5.13 14.06 -12.67
C SER A 126 6.65 14.06 -12.76
N ILE A 127 7.34 14.42 -11.69
CA ILE A 127 8.81 14.40 -11.61
C ILE A 127 9.34 12.98 -11.83
N ALA A 128 8.71 11.97 -11.19
CA ALA A 128 9.10 10.57 -11.36
C ALA A 128 9.03 10.12 -12.83
N ASN A 129 7.99 10.55 -13.56
CA ASN A 129 7.77 10.13 -14.95
C ASN A 129 8.57 10.96 -15.97
N ILE A 130 8.87 12.24 -15.69
CA ILE A 130 9.57 13.14 -16.62
C ILE A 130 11.08 13.12 -16.38
N ASP A 131 11.51 13.47 -15.17
CA ASP A 131 12.92 13.65 -14.84
C ASP A 131 13.54 12.34 -14.34
N GLY A 132 12.82 11.60 -13.50
CA GLY A 132 13.30 10.39 -12.82
C GLY A 132 13.14 9.10 -13.62
N PHE A 133 12.56 9.14 -14.82
CA PHE A 133 12.34 7.90 -15.58
C PHE A 133 13.66 7.30 -16.08
N TYR A 134 13.94 6.10 -15.59
CA TYR A 134 15.00 5.24 -16.10
C TYR A 134 14.62 3.78 -15.83
N TYR A 135 14.19 3.06 -16.87
CA TYR A 135 13.49 1.76 -16.84
C TYR A 135 12.10 1.82 -16.16
N LEU A 136 11.95 2.59 -15.09
CA LEU A 136 10.69 2.88 -14.40
C LEU A 136 10.74 4.31 -13.80
N PRO A 137 9.58 4.89 -13.46
CA PRO A 137 9.51 6.20 -12.81
C PRO A 137 10.07 6.14 -11.38
N ARG A 138 10.95 7.11 -11.03
CA ARG A 138 11.63 7.16 -9.72
C ARG A 138 11.69 8.58 -9.19
N ILE A 139 11.72 8.72 -7.88
CA ILE A 139 12.10 9.94 -7.18
C ILE A 139 13.18 9.61 -6.15
N ASP A 140 13.83 10.62 -5.59
CA ASP A 140 14.74 10.45 -4.46
C ASP A 140 14.23 11.15 -3.20
N LYS A 141 14.90 10.90 -2.07
CA LYS A 141 14.56 11.49 -0.78
C LYS A 141 14.66 13.01 -0.75
N LYS A 142 15.51 13.60 -1.60
CA LYS A 142 15.68 15.05 -1.67
C LYS A 142 14.42 15.70 -2.22
N ILE A 143 13.96 15.25 -3.38
CA ILE A 143 12.76 15.81 -4.00
C ILE A 143 11.50 15.43 -3.20
N LEU A 144 11.46 14.24 -2.60
CA LEU A 144 10.37 13.84 -1.73
C LEU A 144 10.21 14.80 -0.54
N LYS A 145 11.31 15.23 0.07
CA LYS A 145 11.29 16.17 1.20
C LYS A 145 10.72 17.54 0.83
N GLU A 146 10.93 18.00 -0.40
CA GLU A 146 10.39 19.27 -0.90
C GLU A 146 8.86 19.26 -1.03
N TYR A 147 8.25 18.08 -1.22
CA TYR A 147 6.81 17.88 -1.41
C TYR A 147 6.19 16.94 -0.34
N SER A 148 6.77 16.88 0.85
CA SER A 148 6.37 15.94 1.90
C SER A 148 5.12 16.37 2.69
N GLU A 149 4.72 17.63 2.60
CA GLU A 149 3.61 18.20 3.38
C GLU A 149 2.28 17.55 3.02
N ASP A 150 1.45 17.29 4.02
CA ASP A 150 0.10 16.69 3.89
C ASP A 150 0.09 15.30 3.22
N ILE A 151 1.15 14.53 3.41
CA ILE A 151 1.29 13.17 2.90
C ILE A 151 1.49 12.20 4.06
N ILE A 152 0.75 11.11 4.05
CA ILE A 152 0.98 9.94 4.90
C ILE A 152 1.82 8.94 4.11
N VAL A 153 2.78 8.30 4.78
CA VAL A 153 3.68 7.31 4.17
C VAL A 153 3.56 5.97 4.85
N LEU A 154 3.43 4.91 4.04
CA LEU A 154 3.51 3.53 4.48
C LEU A 154 4.82 2.94 3.97
N SER A 155 5.50 2.17 4.82
CA SER A 155 6.87 1.69 4.53
C SER A 155 6.97 0.68 3.38
N GLY A 156 5.85 0.29 2.78
CA GLY A 156 5.79 -0.76 1.76
C GLY A 156 5.95 -2.17 2.35
N GLY A 157 5.62 -3.19 1.54
CA GLY A 157 5.85 -4.59 1.90
C GLY A 157 7.34 -4.97 1.75
N LEU A 158 7.62 -6.19 1.30
CA LEU A 158 8.99 -6.70 1.10
C LEU A 158 9.86 -5.86 0.16
N SER A 159 9.24 -5.12 -0.77
CA SER A 159 9.93 -4.20 -1.70
C SER A 159 10.11 -2.78 -1.15
N GLY A 160 9.59 -2.48 0.03
CA GLY A 160 9.80 -1.22 0.73
C GLY A 160 11.20 -1.08 1.30
N GLU A 161 11.65 0.15 1.57
CA GLU A 161 13.03 0.41 1.97
C GLU A 161 13.43 -0.33 3.25
N ILE A 162 12.57 -0.26 4.28
CA ILE A 162 12.86 -0.85 5.59
C ILE A 162 12.95 -2.38 5.47
N SER A 163 11.93 -3.03 4.94
CA SER A 163 11.89 -4.48 4.79
C SER A 163 13.00 -5.02 3.88
N SER A 164 13.24 -4.34 2.76
CA SER A 164 14.31 -4.72 1.84
C SER A 164 15.70 -4.61 2.47
N LYS A 165 15.94 -3.59 3.28
CA LYS A 165 17.22 -3.43 4.00
C LYS A 165 17.39 -4.47 5.10
N ILE A 166 16.34 -4.79 5.87
CA ILE A 166 16.39 -5.90 6.84
C ILE A 166 16.87 -7.18 6.14
N LEU A 167 16.28 -7.51 4.99
CA LEU A 167 16.57 -8.75 4.27
C LEU A 167 17.95 -8.79 3.59
N ASN A 168 18.46 -7.66 3.12
CA ASN A 168 19.63 -7.64 2.23
C ASN A 168 20.85 -6.94 2.82
N GLN A 169 20.70 -6.09 3.84
CA GLN A 169 21.75 -5.24 4.39
C GLN A 169 21.87 -5.31 5.92
N GLY A 170 20.89 -5.93 6.59
CA GLY A 170 20.80 -6.05 8.03
C GLY A 170 19.99 -4.95 8.72
N GLU A 171 19.66 -5.19 9.98
CA GLU A 171 18.78 -4.35 10.79
C GLU A 171 19.35 -2.95 11.03
N GLU A 172 20.66 -2.81 11.22
CA GLU A 172 21.34 -1.53 11.45
C GLU A 172 21.09 -0.56 10.26
N LYS A 173 21.23 -1.06 9.02
CA LYS A 173 20.97 -0.25 7.82
C LYS A 173 19.50 0.08 7.61
N ALA A 174 18.62 -0.81 8.02
CA ALA A 174 17.19 -0.54 8.03
C ALA A 174 16.82 0.54 9.05
N GLU A 175 17.44 0.52 10.23
CA GLU A 175 17.27 1.49 11.31
C GLU A 175 17.75 2.90 10.92
N GLU A 176 18.92 3.02 10.26
CA GLU A 176 19.39 4.28 9.70
C GLU A 176 18.37 4.90 8.74
N SER A 177 17.75 4.08 7.90
CA SER A 177 16.73 4.55 6.97
C SER A 177 15.43 4.93 7.67
N LEU A 178 15.02 4.14 8.66
CA LEU A 178 13.83 4.39 9.46
C LEU A 178 13.90 5.75 10.16
N ALA A 179 15.07 6.13 10.68
CA ALA A 179 15.29 7.44 11.29
C ALA A 179 14.96 8.58 10.32
N TRP A 180 15.42 8.50 9.08
CA TRP A 180 15.12 9.51 8.06
C TRP A 180 13.60 9.64 7.79
N TRP A 181 12.89 8.50 7.68
CA TRP A 181 11.45 8.50 7.46
C TRP A 181 10.69 9.09 8.64
N LYS A 182 11.07 8.71 9.86
CA LYS A 182 10.47 9.24 11.10
C LYS A 182 10.72 10.73 11.25
N ASP A 183 11.94 11.19 10.97
CA ASP A 183 12.29 12.61 11.08
C ASP A 183 11.55 13.47 10.03
N THR A 184 11.31 12.92 8.84
CA THR A 184 10.66 13.65 7.75
C THR A 184 9.14 13.70 7.89
N PHE A 185 8.50 12.60 8.29
CA PHE A 185 7.03 12.45 8.29
C PHE A 185 6.42 12.35 9.70
N GLY A 186 7.22 12.18 10.74
CA GLY A 186 6.75 12.17 12.12
C GLY A 186 5.68 11.10 12.38
N SER A 187 4.49 11.54 12.83
CA SER A 187 3.34 10.67 13.07
C SER A 187 2.62 10.21 11.82
N ASP A 188 2.93 10.78 10.66
CA ASP A 188 2.37 10.41 9.36
C ASP A 188 3.17 9.28 8.67
N PHE A 189 4.22 8.76 9.32
CA PHE A 189 4.94 7.56 8.86
C PHE A 189 4.45 6.32 9.59
N TYR A 190 4.12 5.27 8.85
CA TYR A 190 3.63 3.98 9.34
C TYR A 190 4.47 2.82 8.83
N LEU A 191 4.76 1.86 9.70
CA LEU A 191 5.35 0.59 9.32
C LEU A 191 4.27 -0.34 8.78
N GLU A 192 4.43 -0.78 7.54
CA GLU A 192 3.49 -1.64 6.85
C GLU A 192 3.91 -3.10 6.98
N ILE A 193 2.97 -3.97 7.34
CA ILE A 193 3.14 -5.41 7.35
C ILE A 193 2.14 -6.07 6.40
N GLN A 194 2.57 -7.14 5.75
CA GLN A 194 1.77 -7.92 4.81
C GLN A 194 1.90 -9.41 5.12
N ARG A 195 0.91 -10.21 4.73
CA ARG A 195 0.92 -11.67 4.86
C ARG A 195 0.36 -12.33 3.60
N HIS A 196 1.25 -12.78 2.76
CA HIS A 196 0.96 -13.55 1.54
C HIS A 196 1.57 -14.95 1.61
N ASN A 197 1.73 -15.53 2.81
CA ASN A 197 2.36 -16.84 3.02
C ASN A 197 3.81 -16.90 2.48
N GLN A 198 4.60 -15.85 2.68
CA GLN A 198 6.00 -15.78 2.30
C GLN A 198 6.89 -15.83 3.54
N GLU A 199 7.92 -16.70 3.55
CA GLU A 199 8.88 -16.82 4.65
C GLU A 199 9.55 -15.49 5.01
N ASN A 200 9.84 -14.66 4.02
CA ASN A 200 10.44 -13.34 4.25
C ASN A 200 9.50 -12.38 5.00
N GLU A 201 8.18 -12.47 4.81
CA GLU A 201 7.20 -11.69 5.57
C GLU A 201 7.21 -12.12 7.04
N ASP A 202 7.21 -13.44 7.29
CA ASP A 202 7.27 -13.99 8.64
C ASP A 202 8.58 -13.62 9.35
N TYR A 203 9.69 -13.57 8.61
CA TYR A 203 10.99 -13.18 9.15
C TYR A 203 11.04 -11.70 9.56
N ILE A 204 10.52 -10.77 8.74
CA ILE A 204 10.63 -9.33 9.04
C ILE A 204 9.62 -8.84 10.07
N ILE A 205 8.45 -9.47 10.24
CA ILE A 205 7.38 -8.99 11.12
C ILE A 205 7.85 -8.82 12.58
N PRO A 206 8.58 -9.75 13.20
CA PRO A 206 9.14 -9.56 14.55
C PRO A 206 10.06 -8.34 14.66
N ILE A 207 10.92 -8.12 13.68
CA ILE A 207 11.87 -6.98 13.63
C ILE A 207 11.10 -5.66 13.48
N ILE A 208 10.09 -5.61 12.60
CA ILE A 208 9.21 -4.45 12.43
C ILE A 208 8.46 -4.12 13.74
N LYS A 209 8.03 -5.13 14.51
CA LYS A 209 7.41 -4.94 15.83
C LYS A 209 8.39 -4.33 16.84
N GLU A 210 9.65 -4.76 16.81
CA GLU A 210 10.69 -4.17 17.65
C GLU A 210 10.94 -2.71 17.28
N PHE A 211 11.11 -2.41 15.99
CA PHE A 211 11.26 -1.03 15.50
C PHE A 211 10.06 -0.15 15.85
N SER A 212 8.84 -0.67 15.69
CA SER A 212 7.62 0.03 16.09
C SER A 212 7.65 0.44 17.57
N SER A 213 8.01 -0.49 18.44
CA SER A 213 8.07 -0.24 19.89
C SER A 213 9.21 0.70 20.25
N LYS A 214 10.39 0.54 19.64
CA LYS A 214 11.59 1.34 19.91
C LYS A 214 11.44 2.80 19.48
N TYR A 215 10.79 3.03 18.34
CA TYR A 215 10.68 4.37 17.73
C TYR A 215 9.29 5.01 17.85
N ASP A 216 8.36 4.36 18.55
CA ASP A 216 6.96 4.80 18.64
C ASP A 216 6.36 5.10 17.25
N ILE A 217 6.44 4.11 16.35
CA ILE A 217 5.88 4.17 15.01
C ILE A 217 4.77 3.12 14.92
N LYS A 218 3.57 3.54 14.50
CA LYS A 218 2.43 2.63 14.38
C LYS A 218 2.62 1.64 13.23
N ILE A 219 2.20 0.40 13.47
CA ILE A 219 2.14 -0.65 12.43
C ILE A 219 0.75 -0.66 11.82
N ILE A 220 0.66 -0.84 10.51
CA ILE A 220 -0.58 -1.11 9.79
C ILE A 220 -0.48 -2.38 8.95
N ALA A 221 -1.60 -3.09 8.83
CA ALA A 221 -1.71 -4.28 7.99
C ALA A 221 -2.32 -3.93 6.63
N THR A 222 -1.68 -4.36 5.54
CA THR A 222 -2.22 -4.22 4.19
C THR A 222 -2.16 -5.54 3.42
N ASN A 223 -2.75 -5.59 2.22
CA ASN A 223 -2.73 -6.78 1.38
C ASN A 223 -2.06 -6.58 0.00
N ASN A 224 -1.62 -5.39 -0.35
CA ASN A 224 -1.02 -5.12 -1.68
C ASN A 224 -1.84 -5.76 -2.82
N THR A 225 -3.07 -5.28 -2.99
CA THR A 225 -4.08 -5.89 -3.85
C THR A 225 -3.83 -5.60 -5.33
N PHE A 226 -3.90 -6.63 -6.19
CA PHE A 226 -3.77 -6.51 -7.65
C PHE A 226 -4.98 -7.03 -8.44
N TYR A 227 -5.88 -7.77 -7.80
CA TYR A 227 -7.12 -8.29 -8.40
C TYR A 227 -8.20 -8.41 -7.33
N THR A 228 -9.47 -8.46 -7.75
CA THR A 228 -10.59 -8.30 -6.81
C THR A 228 -11.04 -9.60 -6.16
N THR A 229 -10.95 -10.72 -6.87
CA THR A 229 -11.36 -12.03 -6.33
C THR A 229 -10.24 -13.07 -6.47
N LYS A 230 -10.23 -14.05 -5.59
CA LYS A 230 -9.23 -15.14 -5.63
C LYS A 230 -9.22 -15.89 -6.97
N THR A 231 -10.37 -16.00 -7.63
CA THR A 231 -10.49 -16.66 -8.93
C THR A 231 -9.84 -15.90 -10.09
N GLU A 232 -9.57 -14.60 -9.92
CA GLU A 232 -8.92 -13.76 -10.93
C GLU A 232 -7.40 -13.89 -10.95
N ALA A 233 -6.80 -14.63 -10.02
CA ALA A 233 -5.35 -14.80 -9.92
C ALA A 233 -4.72 -15.29 -11.23
N ASN A 234 -5.38 -16.24 -11.94
CA ASN A 234 -4.89 -16.74 -13.23
C ASN A 234 -4.97 -15.67 -14.34
N ALA A 235 -6.04 -14.89 -14.39
CA ALA A 235 -6.19 -13.81 -15.37
C ALA A 235 -5.14 -12.70 -15.12
N HIS A 236 -4.84 -12.40 -13.86
CA HIS A 236 -3.79 -11.49 -13.48
C HIS A 236 -2.40 -12.02 -13.88
N ASP A 237 -2.11 -13.30 -13.67
CA ASP A 237 -0.84 -13.91 -14.09
C ASP A 237 -0.65 -13.84 -15.62
N ILE A 238 -1.73 -14.06 -16.41
CA ILE A 238 -1.70 -13.88 -17.86
C ILE A 238 -1.40 -12.42 -18.23
N LEU A 239 -1.97 -11.44 -17.52
CA LEU A 239 -1.67 -10.02 -17.73
C LEU A 239 -0.16 -9.73 -17.52
N LEU A 240 0.45 -10.30 -16.48
CA LEU A 240 1.88 -10.16 -16.24
C LEU A 240 2.71 -10.83 -17.36
N CYS A 241 2.28 -11.96 -17.88
CA CYS A 241 2.92 -12.60 -19.06
C CYS A 241 2.87 -11.69 -20.29
N VAL A 242 1.74 -11.03 -20.54
CA VAL A 242 1.60 -10.04 -21.64
C VAL A 242 2.57 -8.88 -21.45
N ARG A 243 2.70 -8.37 -20.23
CA ARG A 243 3.65 -7.28 -19.91
C ARG A 243 5.09 -7.66 -20.20
N GLU A 244 5.50 -8.87 -19.82
CA GLU A 244 6.88 -9.33 -19.95
C GLU A 244 7.19 -9.91 -21.36
N GLY A 245 6.17 -10.14 -22.18
CA GLY A 245 6.33 -10.83 -23.47
C GLY A 245 6.67 -12.31 -23.31
N GLU A 246 6.29 -12.92 -22.18
CA GLU A 246 6.63 -14.30 -21.82
C GLU A 246 5.41 -15.22 -21.84
N LYS A 247 5.67 -16.53 -21.91
CA LYS A 247 4.62 -17.55 -21.83
C LYS A 247 4.35 -17.92 -20.36
N GLN A 248 3.09 -18.21 -20.04
CA GLN A 248 2.70 -18.66 -18.71
C GLN A 248 3.40 -19.97 -18.28
N SER A 249 3.79 -20.82 -19.24
CA SER A 249 4.55 -22.05 -18.97
C SER A 249 5.99 -21.82 -18.48
N VAL A 250 6.53 -20.61 -18.64
CA VAL A 250 7.84 -20.24 -18.06
C VAL A 250 7.68 -20.07 -16.55
N PRO A 251 8.49 -20.73 -15.71
CA PRO A 251 8.34 -20.68 -14.26
C PRO A 251 8.60 -19.25 -13.71
N ILE A 252 7.86 -18.88 -12.66
CA ILE A 252 8.06 -17.61 -11.95
C ILE A 252 9.36 -17.70 -11.15
N GLY A 253 10.20 -16.65 -11.24
CA GLY A 253 11.47 -16.60 -10.51
C GLY A 253 12.35 -15.43 -10.94
N LYS A 254 13.64 -15.54 -10.59
CA LYS A 254 14.66 -14.53 -10.93
C LYS A 254 15.74 -15.15 -11.79
N GLY A 255 16.28 -14.36 -12.72
CA GLY A 255 17.38 -14.76 -13.57
C GLY A 255 16.95 -15.43 -14.90
N ARG A 256 17.94 -15.97 -15.62
CA ARG A 256 17.71 -16.55 -16.96
C ARG A 256 16.83 -17.79 -16.89
N GLY A 257 15.80 -17.86 -17.71
CA GLY A 257 14.86 -18.99 -17.77
C GLY A 257 13.67 -18.86 -16.82
N PHE A 258 13.52 -17.74 -16.15
CA PHE A 258 12.39 -17.41 -15.30
C PHE A 258 11.68 -16.15 -15.81
N ARG A 259 10.39 -16.04 -15.52
CA ARG A 259 9.61 -14.83 -15.77
C ARG A 259 9.21 -14.14 -14.47
N TYR A 260 8.83 -12.88 -14.56
CA TYR A 260 8.19 -12.17 -13.47
C TYR A 260 6.76 -12.71 -13.23
N GLY A 261 6.37 -12.77 -11.98
CA GLY A 261 5.02 -13.12 -11.52
C GLY A 261 4.91 -12.93 -10.01
N LEU A 262 3.70 -12.93 -9.49
CA LEU A 262 3.49 -12.95 -8.04
C LEU A 262 3.86 -14.34 -7.49
N PRO A 263 4.46 -14.43 -6.31
CA PRO A 263 4.93 -15.70 -5.76
C PRO A 263 3.81 -16.70 -5.44
N ASN A 264 2.59 -16.19 -5.24
CA ASN A 264 1.39 -16.98 -4.99
C ASN A 264 0.11 -16.20 -5.34
N GLN A 265 -1.05 -16.72 -4.93
CA GLN A 265 -2.36 -16.16 -5.28
C GLN A 265 -3.02 -15.38 -4.13
N GLU A 266 -2.25 -14.83 -3.18
CA GLU A 266 -2.80 -14.18 -1.98
C GLU A 266 -3.11 -12.68 -2.13
N TYR A 267 -3.07 -12.12 -3.35
CA TYR A 267 -3.12 -10.69 -3.64
C TYR A 267 -4.50 -10.17 -4.05
N TRP A 268 -5.61 -10.89 -3.67
CA TRP A 268 -6.97 -10.41 -3.95
C TRP A 268 -7.46 -9.40 -2.92
N TYR A 269 -8.57 -8.73 -3.23
CA TYR A 269 -9.22 -7.75 -2.37
C TYR A 269 -9.98 -8.46 -1.24
N LYS A 270 -9.32 -8.71 -0.11
CA LYS A 270 -9.84 -9.47 1.04
C LYS A 270 -10.93 -8.70 1.79
N SER A 271 -11.88 -9.42 2.36
CA SER A 271 -12.85 -8.86 3.30
C SER A 271 -12.17 -8.42 4.60
N LYS A 272 -12.83 -7.55 5.37
CA LYS A 272 -12.33 -7.14 6.68
C LYS A 272 -12.14 -8.32 7.66
N ASP A 273 -13.01 -9.34 7.56
CA ASP A 273 -12.92 -10.52 8.41
C ASP A 273 -11.71 -11.38 8.03
N GLU A 274 -11.43 -11.56 6.74
CA GLU A 274 -10.22 -12.26 6.27
C GLU A 274 -8.96 -11.53 6.73
N MET A 275 -8.92 -10.19 6.61
CA MET A 275 -7.80 -9.39 7.08
C MET A 275 -7.63 -9.47 8.61
N PHE A 276 -8.73 -9.42 9.37
CA PHE A 276 -8.68 -9.56 10.82
C PHE A 276 -8.13 -10.93 11.25
N GLU A 277 -8.62 -12.02 10.65
CA GLU A 277 -8.10 -13.37 10.94
C GLU A 277 -6.62 -13.51 10.59
N LEU A 278 -6.21 -12.89 9.48
CA LEU A 278 -4.81 -12.93 9.01
C LEU A 278 -3.85 -12.23 9.99
N PHE A 279 -4.30 -11.16 10.69
CA PHE A 279 -3.49 -10.37 11.61
C PHE A 279 -3.99 -10.41 13.07
N LYS A 280 -4.76 -11.43 13.48
CA LYS A 280 -5.34 -11.55 14.82
C LYS A 280 -4.32 -11.57 15.96
N ASP A 281 -3.08 -11.94 15.68
CA ASP A 281 -1.94 -11.90 16.62
C ASP A 281 -1.29 -10.51 16.73
N ILE A 282 -1.64 -9.58 15.82
CA ILE A 282 -1.19 -8.18 15.82
C ILE A 282 -2.41 -7.26 15.58
N PRO A 283 -3.43 -7.30 16.44
CA PRO A 283 -4.71 -6.61 16.19
C PRO A 283 -4.56 -5.10 16.06
N ASP A 284 -3.59 -4.49 16.72
CA ASP A 284 -3.30 -3.07 16.63
C ASP A 284 -2.96 -2.64 15.19
N SER A 285 -2.40 -3.55 14.37
CA SER A 285 -2.11 -3.27 12.96
C SER A 285 -3.38 -3.05 12.11
N ILE A 286 -4.49 -3.65 12.50
CA ILE A 286 -5.81 -3.43 11.90
C ILE A 286 -6.47 -2.17 12.46
N TYR A 287 -6.42 -1.96 13.79
CA TYR A 287 -7.02 -0.77 14.41
C TYR A 287 -6.35 0.53 14.01
N ASN A 288 -5.05 0.53 13.81
CA ASN A 288 -4.31 1.71 13.35
C ASN A 288 -4.74 2.17 11.96
N ILE A 289 -5.30 1.30 11.11
CA ILE A 289 -5.87 1.68 9.81
C ILE A 289 -6.96 2.74 9.99
N CYS A 290 -7.81 2.59 11.02
CA CYS A 290 -8.89 3.53 11.30
C CYS A 290 -8.39 4.95 11.58
N LEU A 291 -7.24 5.08 12.24
CA LEU A 291 -6.67 6.38 12.60
C LEU A 291 -6.31 7.21 11.37
N LEU A 292 -5.92 6.54 10.27
CA LEU A 292 -5.49 7.20 9.03
C LEU A 292 -6.61 7.95 8.31
N TYR A 293 -7.87 7.49 8.44
CA TYR A 293 -8.98 8.12 7.73
C TYR A 293 -10.03 8.74 8.66
N THR A 294 -9.86 8.64 9.98
CA THR A 294 -10.70 9.31 10.99
C THR A 294 -10.07 10.58 11.56
N SER A 295 -8.75 10.75 11.50
CA SER A 295 -8.12 12.05 11.77
C SER A 295 -8.50 13.03 10.65
N ASP A 296 -8.67 14.33 10.97
CA ASP A 296 -9.24 15.43 10.17
C ASP A 296 -8.80 15.58 8.70
N ALA A 297 -7.94 14.70 8.25
CA ALA A 297 -7.34 14.68 6.91
C ALA A 297 -8.33 14.49 5.74
N ALA A 298 -9.64 14.39 5.97
CA ALA A 298 -10.56 14.08 4.90
C ALA A 298 -11.94 14.75 5.00
N ASP A 299 -12.10 15.79 5.79
CA ASP A 299 -13.37 16.54 5.85
C ASP A 299 -13.43 17.69 4.82
N ASP A 300 -12.33 18.05 4.22
CA ASP A 300 -12.32 18.97 3.07
C ASP A 300 -12.58 18.20 1.78
N ARG A 301 -13.78 18.36 1.27
CA ARG A 301 -14.29 17.86 -0.02
C ARG A 301 -13.25 18.11 -1.12
N ILE A 302 -12.60 17.02 -1.59
CA ILE A 302 -11.81 17.02 -2.82
C ILE A 302 -12.73 17.25 -4.01
#